data_aec7fae3635aafd0b34a500e40f748db
#
_entry.id   aec7fae3635aafd0b34a500e40f748db
#
_cell.length_a   1.000
_cell.length_b   1.000
_cell.length_c   1.000
_cell.angle_alpha   90.00
_cell.angle_beta   90.00
_cell.angle_gamma   90.00
#
_symmetry.space_group_name_H-M   'P 1'
#
loop_
_entity.id
_entity.type
_entity.pdbx_description
1 polymer ?
#
loop_
_entity_poly.entity_id
_entity_poly.type
_entity_poly.pdbx_seq_one_letter_code
_entity_poly.pdbx_strand_id
1 'polypeptide(L)'
;MRFNSWLFLAPLMTGVLEEEMSIRINQSLVPEFIIQRQAESLMENVAKGMPGKPKEVVRLAAYDLAKERIIDQTLMAQESKKRKYEIDPEEVKKGMRKWIRENGGKKIFAKKTHPLIKNQNDLREEIISQIQFNRLLEDESSCPMITEDEARSYYESRPDQFRSEETVTASHLLKKASSEEEFDEAEKKVEIIRKKILKGEDFKTLVRVESDDSVQDGNLGTFGRGKMVPAFEKAAFQLEVGELSQPVRTPFVWHLILLKDRTEGQLIPFEEMKNKIQNYLTERKKDKVFEEFLDGLRNDAEIVEVDEK
;
A
#
# COMPACT_ATOMS: atom_id res chain seq x y z
N MET A 1 -9.32 -6.36 -0.61
CA MET A 1 -9.57 -5.07 -1.35
C MET A 1 -10.75 -4.35 -0.72
N ARG A 2 -10.59 -3.11 -0.25
CA ARG A 2 -11.74 -2.28 0.16
C ARG A 2 -12.27 -1.59 -1.10
N PHE A 3 -13.35 -2.10 -1.68
CA PHE A 3 -14.10 -1.40 -2.71
C PHE A 3 -14.86 -0.24 -2.04
N ASN A 4 -14.29 0.95 -2.06
CA ASN A 4 -14.96 2.15 -1.59
C ASN A 4 -15.94 2.66 -2.66
N SER A 5 -17.18 2.71 -2.24
CA SER A 5 -18.34 3.42 -2.77
C SER A 5 -18.31 3.86 -4.24
N TRP A 6 -19.17 3.23 -5.00
CA TRP A 6 -19.63 3.61 -6.32
C TRP A 6 -20.27 5.00 -6.30
N LEU A 7 -19.60 5.95 -6.89
CA LEU A 7 -20.20 7.22 -7.24
C LEU A 7 -19.99 7.43 -8.73
N PHE A 8 -20.95 7.01 -9.53
CA PHE A 8 -21.08 7.47 -10.90
C PHE A 8 -21.45 8.95 -10.89
N LEU A 9 -20.49 9.80 -11.11
CA LEU A 9 -20.70 11.24 -11.27
C LEU A 9 -20.78 11.57 -12.75
N ALA A 10 -21.91 12.07 -13.23
CA ALA A 10 -22.11 12.57 -14.58
C ALA A 10 -21.47 13.96 -14.81
N PRO A 11 -21.32 14.43 -16.04
CA PRO A 11 -20.24 15.28 -16.51
C PRO A 11 -20.54 16.77 -16.49
N LEU A 12 -19.47 17.58 -16.57
CA LEU A 12 -19.52 18.89 -17.20
C LEU A 12 -18.56 18.88 -18.38
N MET A 13 -19.11 19.19 -19.54
CA MET A 13 -18.44 19.25 -20.82
C MET A 13 -17.46 20.43 -20.91
N THR A 14 -16.33 20.23 -21.56
CA THR A 14 -15.85 21.09 -22.66
C THR A 14 -14.61 20.49 -23.31
N GLY A 15 -14.69 20.27 -24.63
CA GLY A 15 -13.55 20.45 -25.51
C GLY A 15 -12.96 19.20 -26.18
N VAL A 16 -13.13 19.12 -27.49
CA VAL A 16 -12.45 18.32 -28.52
C VAL A 16 -12.92 16.87 -28.64
N LEU A 17 -13.69 16.65 -29.71
CA LEU A 17 -14.09 15.35 -30.26
C LEU A 17 -12.87 14.68 -30.90
N GLU A 18 -12.19 13.83 -30.15
CA GLU A 18 -11.49 12.66 -30.70
C GLU A 18 -12.52 11.52 -30.73
N GLU A 19 -12.46 10.63 -31.74
CA GLU A 19 -13.36 9.51 -31.90
C GLU A 19 -13.46 8.73 -30.58
N GLU A 20 -14.59 8.86 -29.90
CA GLU A 20 -14.80 8.26 -28.57
C GLU A 20 -15.21 6.80 -28.76
N MET A 21 -14.31 5.89 -28.45
CA MET A 21 -14.55 4.44 -28.47
C MET A 21 -15.26 4.01 -27.19
N SER A 22 -16.56 3.74 -27.28
CA SER A 22 -17.33 3.14 -26.19
C SER A 22 -17.11 1.63 -26.09
N ILE A 23 -17.32 1.03 -24.91
CA ILE A 23 -17.27 -0.41 -24.73
C ILE A 23 -18.68 -0.94 -24.50
N ARG A 24 -19.07 -1.93 -25.29
CA ARG A 24 -20.29 -2.70 -25.04
C ARG A 24 -19.93 -3.97 -24.28
N ILE A 25 -20.57 -4.16 -23.13
CA ILE A 25 -20.44 -5.32 -22.27
C ILE A 25 -21.80 -6.00 -22.20
N ASN A 26 -21.98 -7.06 -22.93
CA ASN A 26 -23.27 -7.69 -23.19
C ASN A 26 -24.27 -6.64 -23.74
N GLN A 27 -25.34 -6.35 -22.98
CA GLN A 27 -26.37 -5.36 -23.38
C GLN A 27 -26.07 -3.95 -22.85
N SER A 28 -25.01 -3.74 -22.09
CA SER A 28 -24.68 -2.45 -21.48
C SER A 28 -23.62 -1.71 -22.29
N LEU A 29 -23.94 -0.49 -22.73
CA LEU A 29 -22.97 0.40 -23.34
C LEU A 29 -22.31 1.25 -22.26
N VAL A 30 -20.99 1.26 -22.21
CA VAL A 30 -20.19 2.10 -21.32
C VAL A 30 -19.47 3.14 -22.18
N PRO A 31 -19.88 4.42 -22.09
CA PRO A 31 -19.26 5.51 -22.83
C PRO A 31 -17.79 5.73 -22.43
N GLU A 32 -16.97 6.12 -23.40
CA GLU A 32 -15.52 6.36 -23.22
C GLU A 32 -15.22 7.34 -22.06
N PHE A 33 -16.00 8.40 -21.92
CA PHE A 33 -15.78 9.40 -20.87
C PHE A 33 -15.84 8.80 -19.45
N ILE A 34 -16.56 7.70 -19.24
CA ILE A 34 -16.60 6.98 -17.95
C ILE A 34 -15.25 6.32 -17.67
N ILE A 35 -14.65 5.71 -18.71
CA ILE A 35 -13.33 5.06 -18.61
C ILE A 35 -12.25 6.09 -18.34
N GLN A 36 -12.23 7.18 -19.12
CA GLN A 36 -11.28 8.29 -18.95
C GLN A 36 -11.33 8.89 -17.55
N ARG A 37 -12.52 9.13 -17.05
CA ARG A 37 -12.70 9.66 -15.69
C ARG A 37 -12.22 8.71 -14.61
N GLN A 38 -12.49 7.42 -14.74
CA GLN A 38 -11.96 6.40 -13.84
C GLN A 38 -10.42 6.37 -13.92
N ALA A 39 -9.86 6.46 -15.12
CA ALA A 39 -8.42 6.53 -15.33
C ALA A 39 -7.78 7.74 -14.63
N GLU A 40 -8.38 8.92 -14.75
CA GLU A 40 -7.93 10.12 -14.05
C GLU A 40 -7.88 9.93 -12.53
N SER A 41 -8.89 9.27 -11.96
CA SER A 41 -8.92 8.97 -10.51
C SER A 41 -7.82 7.99 -10.06
N LEU A 42 -7.29 7.19 -10.98
CA LEU A 42 -6.25 6.20 -10.72
C LEU A 42 -4.83 6.72 -10.94
N MET A 43 -4.67 7.84 -11.66
CA MET A 43 -3.36 8.37 -12.08
C MET A 43 -2.35 8.49 -10.94
N GLU A 44 -2.74 9.04 -9.80
CA GLU A 44 -1.84 9.23 -8.67
C GLU A 44 -1.33 7.89 -8.10
N ASN A 45 -2.23 6.91 -7.99
CA ASN A 45 -1.87 5.59 -7.46
C ASN A 45 -0.99 4.80 -8.44
N VAL A 46 -1.29 4.86 -9.73
CA VAL A 46 -0.49 4.23 -10.78
C VAL A 46 0.90 4.89 -10.85
N ALA A 47 0.97 6.21 -10.76
CA ALA A 47 2.26 6.94 -10.74
C ALA A 47 3.15 6.54 -9.55
N LYS A 48 2.58 6.31 -8.36
CA LYS A 48 3.32 5.80 -7.19
C LYS A 48 3.90 4.40 -7.43
N GLY A 49 3.21 3.56 -8.20
CA GLY A 49 3.67 2.22 -8.58
C GLY A 49 4.70 2.21 -9.73
N MET A 50 4.84 3.33 -10.44
CA MET A 50 5.70 3.46 -11.63
C MET A 50 6.68 4.64 -11.53
N PRO A 51 7.56 4.69 -10.51
CA PRO A 51 8.45 5.82 -10.28
C PRO A 51 9.40 6.02 -11.48
N GLY A 52 9.52 7.26 -11.93
CA GLY A 52 10.43 7.64 -13.03
C GLY A 52 9.92 7.32 -14.45
N LYS A 53 8.71 6.79 -14.60
CA LYS A 53 8.12 6.58 -15.93
C LYS A 53 7.53 7.88 -16.50
N PRO A 54 7.56 8.09 -17.83
CA PRO A 54 6.91 9.22 -18.49
C PRO A 54 5.41 9.28 -18.19
N LYS A 55 4.86 10.51 -18.09
CA LYS A 55 3.44 10.73 -17.75
C LYS A 55 2.48 10.00 -18.70
N GLU A 56 2.83 9.92 -19.99
CA GLU A 56 2.01 9.22 -20.99
C GLU A 56 1.94 7.71 -20.74
N VAL A 57 3.04 7.09 -20.31
CA VAL A 57 3.05 5.66 -19.94
C VAL A 57 2.19 5.41 -18.72
N VAL A 58 2.25 6.31 -17.72
CA VAL A 58 1.39 6.22 -16.52
C VAL A 58 -0.08 6.40 -16.90
N ARG A 59 -0.38 7.34 -17.82
CA ARG A 59 -1.75 7.59 -18.31
C ARG A 59 -2.33 6.38 -19.01
N LEU A 60 -1.57 5.76 -19.91
CA LEU A 60 -1.99 4.55 -20.61
C LEU A 60 -2.26 3.40 -19.63
N ALA A 61 -1.35 3.15 -18.70
CA ALA A 61 -1.53 2.12 -17.66
C ALA A 61 -2.74 2.40 -16.75
N ALA A 62 -3.01 3.66 -16.44
CA ALA A 62 -4.19 4.05 -15.67
C ALA A 62 -5.49 3.85 -16.46
N TYR A 63 -5.44 4.08 -17.78
CA TYR A 63 -6.57 3.84 -18.69
C TYR A 63 -6.88 2.34 -18.80
N ASP A 64 -5.89 1.50 -19.05
CA ASP A 64 -6.06 0.05 -19.15
C ASP A 64 -6.63 -0.51 -17.84
N LEU A 65 -6.09 -0.09 -16.69
CA LEU A 65 -6.60 -0.48 -15.38
C LEU A 65 -8.04 0.00 -15.13
N ALA A 66 -8.39 1.20 -15.61
CA ALA A 66 -9.75 1.72 -15.50
C ALA A 66 -10.72 0.91 -16.35
N LYS A 67 -10.33 0.60 -17.59
CA LYS A 67 -11.11 -0.23 -18.52
C LYS A 67 -11.44 -1.60 -17.92
N GLU A 68 -10.42 -2.31 -17.42
CA GLU A 68 -10.61 -3.61 -16.77
C GLU A 68 -11.56 -3.51 -15.56
N ARG A 69 -11.34 -2.53 -14.68
CA ARG A 69 -12.20 -2.32 -13.52
C ARG A 69 -13.66 -2.06 -13.89
N ILE A 70 -13.91 -1.27 -14.93
CA ILE A 70 -15.26 -0.97 -15.39
C ILE A 70 -15.93 -2.22 -15.98
N ILE A 71 -15.18 -3.04 -16.72
CA ILE A 71 -15.67 -4.32 -17.22
C ILE A 71 -16.12 -5.18 -16.05
N ASP A 72 -15.25 -5.43 -15.07
CA ASP A 72 -15.56 -6.25 -13.90
C ASP A 72 -16.77 -5.75 -13.14
N GLN A 73 -16.79 -4.46 -12.91
CA GLN A 73 -17.89 -3.79 -12.22
C GLN A 73 -19.21 -3.95 -12.95
N THR A 74 -19.21 -3.80 -14.26
CA THR A 74 -20.42 -3.94 -15.09
C THR A 74 -20.92 -5.38 -15.07
N LEU A 75 -20.01 -6.35 -15.23
CA LEU A 75 -20.34 -7.77 -15.19
C LEU A 75 -20.90 -8.19 -13.83
N MET A 76 -20.27 -7.75 -12.73
CA MET A 76 -20.78 -7.99 -11.39
C MET A 76 -22.14 -7.36 -11.15
N ALA A 77 -22.38 -6.15 -11.65
CA ALA A 77 -23.67 -5.48 -11.53
C ALA A 77 -24.76 -6.21 -12.32
N GLN A 78 -24.43 -6.75 -13.48
CA GLN A 78 -25.34 -7.59 -14.29
C GLN A 78 -25.65 -8.89 -13.55
N GLU A 79 -24.64 -9.60 -13.04
CA GLU A 79 -24.81 -10.86 -12.33
C GLU A 79 -25.57 -10.66 -11.02
N SER A 80 -25.28 -9.61 -10.23
CA SER A 80 -26.00 -9.34 -8.98
C SER A 80 -27.50 -9.13 -9.19
N LYS A 81 -27.89 -8.46 -10.28
CA LYS A 81 -29.30 -8.30 -10.69
C LYS A 81 -29.93 -9.62 -11.13
N LYS A 82 -29.20 -10.46 -11.84
CA LYS A 82 -29.64 -11.78 -12.31
C LYS A 82 -29.89 -12.75 -11.14
N ARG A 83 -29.12 -12.67 -10.04
CA ARG A 83 -29.25 -13.52 -8.86
C ARG A 83 -30.53 -13.28 -8.05
N LYS A 84 -31.21 -12.13 -8.22
CA LYS A 84 -32.51 -11.80 -7.58
C LYS A 84 -32.49 -11.97 -6.06
N TYR A 85 -31.47 -11.43 -5.39
CA TYR A 85 -31.35 -11.47 -3.92
C TYR A 85 -32.61 -10.90 -3.25
N GLU A 86 -33.10 -11.61 -2.21
CA GLU A 86 -34.11 -11.05 -1.32
C GLU A 86 -33.50 -9.92 -0.49
N ILE A 87 -34.14 -8.76 -0.51
CA ILE A 87 -33.62 -7.56 0.15
C ILE A 87 -34.64 -7.13 1.21
N ASP A 88 -34.19 -7.02 2.46
CA ASP A 88 -34.99 -6.50 3.55
C ASP A 88 -35.27 -4.99 3.33
N PRO A 89 -36.54 -4.56 3.28
CA PRO A 89 -36.91 -3.16 3.18
C PRO A 89 -36.32 -2.28 4.28
N GLU A 90 -36.08 -2.81 5.48
CA GLU A 90 -35.47 -2.06 6.58
C GLU A 90 -33.98 -1.83 6.33
N GLU A 91 -33.27 -2.79 5.72
CA GLU A 91 -31.89 -2.63 5.29
C GLU A 91 -31.77 -1.48 4.28
N VAL A 92 -32.67 -1.45 3.30
CA VAL A 92 -32.72 -0.34 2.31
C VAL A 92 -32.97 1.00 2.99
N LYS A 93 -33.94 1.08 3.90
CA LYS A 93 -34.22 2.32 4.66
C LYS A 93 -33.01 2.76 5.50
N LYS A 94 -32.30 1.82 6.11
CA LYS A 94 -31.08 2.09 6.87
C LYS A 94 -29.97 2.64 5.97
N GLY A 95 -29.76 2.02 4.82
CA GLY A 95 -28.80 2.48 3.80
C GLY A 95 -29.12 3.90 3.31
N MET A 96 -30.38 4.16 2.95
CA MET A 96 -30.82 5.49 2.52
C MET A 96 -30.60 6.56 3.61
N ARG A 97 -30.93 6.26 4.88
CA ARG A 97 -30.70 7.19 6.01
C ARG A 97 -29.21 7.48 6.20
N LYS A 98 -28.35 6.47 6.09
CA LYS A 98 -26.90 6.61 6.17
C LYS A 98 -26.40 7.51 5.04
N TRP A 99 -26.75 7.19 3.80
CA TRP A 99 -26.34 7.96 2.62
C TRP A 99 -26.76 9.43 2.69
N ILE A 100 -28.02 9.71 3.04
CA ILE A 100 -28.55 11.08 3.19
C ILE A 100 -27.75 11.87 4.23
N ARG A 101 -27.40 11.25 5.35
CA ARG A 101 -26.61 11.89 6.42
C ARG A 101 -25.21 12.26 5.94
N GLU A 102 -24.56 11.37 5.21
CA GLU A 102 -23.17 11.52 4.73
C GLU A 102 -23.06 12.50 3.57
N ASN A 103 -24.14 12.72 2.81
CA ASN A 103 -24.16 13.57 1.62
C ASN A 103 -24.90 14.92 1.82
N GLY A 104 -24.95 15.45 3.01
CA GLY A 104 -25.47 16.80 3.28
C GLY A 104 -26.92 16.88 3.76
N GLY A 105 -27.48 15.75 4.21
CA GLY A 105 -28.79 15.67 4.82
C GLY A 105 -29.95 15.78 3.83
N LYS A 106 -31.18 16.02 4.34
CA LYS A 106 -32.40 16.04 3.53
C LYS A 106 -32.44 17.11 2.40
N LYS A 107 -31.57 18.12 2.49
CA LYS A 107 -31.47 19.19 1.49
C LYS A 107 -30.79 18.79 0.19
N ILE A 108 -30.12 17.59 0.14
CA ILE A 108 -29.38 17.12 -1.04
C ILE A 108 -30.25 17.04 -2.29
N PHE A 109 -31.50 16.57 -2.16
CA PHE A 109 -32.41 16.46 -3.29
C PHE A 109 -32.90 17.82 -3.79
N ALA A 110 -33.04 18.81 -2.89
CA ALA A 110 -33.43 20.17 -3.28
C ALA A 110 -32.34 20.91 -4.06
N LYS A 111 -31.07 20.61 -3.75
CA LYS A 111 -29.90 21.23 -4.42
C LYS A 111 -29.58 20.62 -5.78
N LYS A 112 -30.14 19.45 -6.12
CA LYS A 112 -29.85 18.67 -7.34
C LYS A 112 -28.34 18.55 -7.65
N THR A 113 -27.54 18.47 -6.61
CA THR A 113 -26.07 18.46 -6.72
C THR A 113 -25.52 17.09 -7.10
N HIS A 114 -26.30 16.01 -6.92
CA HIS A 114 -25.87 14.69 -7.31
C HIS A 114 -26.28 14.39 -8.76
N PRO A 115 -25.36 13.96 -9.62
CA PRO A 115 -25.62 13.80 -11.05
C PRO A 115 -26.63 12.69 -11.37
N LEU A 116 -26.64 11.61 -10.62
CA LEU A 116 -27.48 10.42 -10.86
C LEU A 116 -28.65 10.33 -9.87
N ILE A 117 -28.45 10.68 -8.61
CA ILE A 117 -29.46 10.55 -7.55
C ILE A 117 -30.20 11.89 -7.41
N LYS A 118 -31.31 12.03 -8.10
CA LYS A 118 -32.10 13.26 -8.15
C LYS A 118 -33.28 13.27 -7.16
N ASN A 119 -33.73 12.09 -6.75
CA ASN A 119 -34.86 11.90 -5.86
C ASN A 119 -34.70 10.66 -4.97
N GLN A 120 -35.70 10.42 -4.13
CA GLN A 120 -35.65 9.27 -3.20
C GLN A 120 -35.78 7.92 -3.88
N ASN A 121 -36.42 7.83 -5.05
CA ASN A 121 -36.52 6.56 -5.78
C ASN A 121 -35.15 6.20 -6.40
N ASP A 122 -34.47 7.18 -7.01
CA ASP A 122 -33.13 6.95 -7.54
C ASP A 122 -32.19 6.46 -6.42
N LEU A 123 -32.26 7.09 -5.23
CA LEU A 123 -31.47 6.67 -4.08
C LEU A 123 -31.86 5.26 -3.62
N ARG A 124 -33.13 4.93 -3.62
CA ARG A 124 -33.59 3.60 -3.22
C ARG A 124 -33.07 2.53 -4.16
N GLU A 125 -33.14 2.74 -5.47
CA GLU A 125 -32.61 1.83 -6.48
C GLU A 125 -31.10 1.66 -6.36
N GLU A 126 -30.36 2.74 -6.12
CA GLU A 126 -28.94 2.70 -5.89
C GLU A 126 -28.58 1.88 -4.65
N ILE A 127 -29.27 2.10 -3.52
CA ILE A 127 -29.03 1.32 -2.29
C ILE A 127 -29.35 -0.16 -2.48
N ILE A 128 -30.43 -0.49 -3.22
CA ILE A 128 -30.76 -1.87 -3.57
C ILE A 128 -29.63 -2.49 -4.38
N SER A 129 -29.14 -1.80 -5.40
CA SER A 129 -28.05 -2.28 -6.25
C SER A 129 -26.77 -2.51 -5.45
N GLN A 130 -26.44 -1.63 -4.50
CA GLN A 130 -25.29 -1.78 -3.61
C GLN A 130 -25.45 -2.99 -2.68
N ILE A 131 -26.64 -3.23 -2.13
CA ILE A 131 -26.89 -4.41 -1.29
C ILE A 131 -26.74 -5.70 -2.10
N GLN A 132 -27.33 -5.75 -3.30
CA GLN A 132 -27.21 -6.91 -4.19
C GLN A 132 -25.76 -7.21 -4.56
N PHE A 133 -25.01 -6.18 -4.90
CA PHE A 133 -23.59 -6.27 -5.21
C PHE A 133 -22.76 -6.80 -4.02
N ASN A 134 -23.01 -6.26 -2.83
CA ASN A 134 -22.29 -6.71 -1.62
C ASN A 134 -22.59 -8.19 -1.31
N ARG A 135 -23.84 -8.62 -1.48
CA ARG A 135 -24.21 -10.03 -1.29
C ARG A 135 -23.55 -10.93 -2.31
N LEU A 136 -23.51 -10.53 -3.58
CA LEU A 136 -22.78 -11.26 -4.62
C LEU A 136 -21.30 -11.39 -4.23
N LEU A 137 -20.69 -10.31 -3.78
CA LEU A 137 -19.29 -10.29 -3.35
C LEU A 137 -19.05 -11.24 -2.15
N GLU A 138 -19.94 -11.23 -1.16
CA GLU A 138 -19.87 -12.13 0.00
C GLU A 138 -20.01 -13.59 -0.41
N ASP A 139 -20.99 -13.91 -1.26
CA ASP A 139 -21.24 -15.28 -1.73
C ASP A 139 -20.06 -15.82 -2.53
N GLU A 140 -19.60 -15.07 -3.52
CA GLU A 140 -18.56 -15.52 -4.46
C GLU A 140 -17.15 -15.45 -3.90
N SER A 141 -16.91 -14.65 -2.82
CA SER A 141 -15.65 -14.69 -2.08
C SER A 141 -15.67 -15.66 -0.91
N SER A 142 -16.79 -16.34 -0.67
CA SER A 142 -16.91 -17.29 0.44
C SER A 142 -16.01 -18.49 0.24
N CYS A 143 -15.16 -18.79 1.21
CA CYS A 143 -14.35 -19.99 1.23
C CYS A 143 -14.18 -20.51 2.66
N PRO A 144 -13.94 -21.81 2.84
CA PRO A 144 -13.61 -22.35 4.15
C PRO A 144 -12.37 -21.66 4.73
N MET A 145 -12.40 -21.40 6.02
CA MET A 145 -11.24 -20.89 6.75
C MET A 145 -10.04 -21.84 6.57
N ILE A 146 -8.86 -21.27 6.52
CA ILE A 146 -7.60 -22.03 6.53
C ILE A 146 -7.48 -22.83 7.82
N THR A 147 -7.21 -24.11 7.70
CA THR A 147 -7.01 -25.02 8.83
C THR A 147 -5.72 -24.70 9.59
N GLU A 148 -5.59 -25.24 10.80
CA GLU A 148 -4.35 -25.13 11.55
C GLU A 148 -3.17 -25.80 10.85
N ASP A 149 -3.39 -26.94 10.21
CA ASP A 149 -2.35 -27.69 9.48
C ASP A 149 -1.85 -26.92 8.26
N GLU A 150 -2.73 -26.27 7.51
CA GLU A 150 -2.36 -25.40 6.40
C GLU A 150 -1.54 -24.17 6.89
N ALA A 151 -1.94 -23.57 8.00
CA ALA A 151 -1.22 -22.45 8.61
C ALA A 151 0.16 -22.89 9.14
N ARG A 152 0.26 -24.07 9.74
CA ARG A 152 1.50 -24.64 10.24
C ARG A 152 2.47 -24.96 9.10
N SER A 153 1.98 -25.58 8.03
CA SER A 153 2.76 -25.85 6.82
C SER A 153 3.30 -24.56 6.17
N TYR A 154 2.49 -23.49 6.15
CA TYR A 154 2.93 -22.18 5.67
C TYR A 154 4.04 -21.59 6.55
N TYR A 155 3.89 -21.67 7.88
CA TYR A 155 4.87 -21.19 8.84
C TYR A 155 6.20 -21.96 8.74
N GLU A 156 6.15 -23.28 8.73
CA GLU A 156 7.34 -24.14 8.68
C GLU A 156 8.12 -24.04 7.37
N SER A 157 7.41 -23.75 6.26
CA SER A 157 8.05 -23.57 4.96
C SER A 157 8.70 -22.19 4.76
N ARG A 158 8.51 -21.24 5.70
CA ARG A 158 8.97 -19.85 5.59
C ARG A 158 9.47 -19.26 6.91
N PRO A 159 10.40 -19.91 7.61
CA PRO A 159 10.83 -19.49 8.95
C PRO A 159 11.39 -18.06 8.99
N ASP A 160 12.02 -17.62 7.91
CA ASP A 160 12.59 -16.27 7.84
C ASP A 160 11.55 -15.15 7.88
N GLN A 161 10.30 -15.43 7.45
CA GLN A 161 9.20 -14.46 7.50
C GLN A 161 8.63 -14.30 8.92
N PHE A 162 8.95 -15.21 9.82
CA PHE A 162 8.40 -15.26 11.18
C PHE A 162 9.47 -15.03 12.26
N ARG A 163 10.57 -14.37 11.90
CA ARG A 163 11.55 -13.91 12.88
C ARG A 163 11.19 -12.52 13.37
N SER A 164 11.45 -12.28 14.65
CA SER A 164 11.45 -10.92 15.17
C SER A 164 12.56 -10.11 14.51
N GLU A 165 12.41 -8.80 14.50
CA GLU A 165 13.43 -7.93 13.92
C GLU A 165 14.74 -8.03 14.70
N GLU A 166 15.86 -8.21 13.97
CA GLU A 166 17.20 -8.04 14.55
C GLU A 166 17.38 -6.56 14.90
N THR A 167 17.85 -6.28 16.11
CA THR A 167 18.14 -4.92 16.55
C THR A 167 19.55 -4.80 17.10
N VAL A 168 20.13 -3.61 16.96
CA VAL A 168 21.44 -3.27 17.50
C VAL A 168 21.37 -1.99 18.32
N THR A 169 22.16 -1.93 19.38
CA THR A 169 22.36 -0.71 20.18
C THR A 169 23.77 -0.20 19.91
N ALA A 170 23.88 1.03 19.42
CA ALA A 170 25.16 1.59 19.04
C ALA A 170 25.37 3.00 19.55
N SER A 171 26.63 3.38 19.64
CA SER A 171 27.05 4.78 19.72
C SER A 171 27.91 5.14 18.53
N HIS A 172 27.94 6.41 18.20
CA HIS A 172 28.80 6.91 17.14
C HIS A 172 29.61 8.16 17.55
N LEU A 173 30.69 8.37 16.85
CA LEU A 173 31.42 9.63 16.75
C LEU A 173 31.42 10.04 15.29
N LEU A 174 31.17 11.31 14.97
CA LEU A 174 31.16 11.75 13.59
C LEU A 174 31.99 13.03 13.37
N LYS A 175 32.48 13.18 12.15
CA LYS A 175 33.10 14.38 11.61
C LYS A 175 32.34 14.81 10.36
N LYS A 176 31.85 16.05 10.33
CA LYS A 176 31.15 16.65 9.19
C LYS A 176 32.14 17.05 8.09
N ALA A 177 31.66 16.96 6.85
CA ALA A 177 32.39 17.43 5.67
C ALA A 177 31.40 17.89 4.60
N SER A 178 31.75 18.93 3.87
CA SER A 178 30.93 19.58 2.84
C SER A 178 31.63 19.63 1.48
N SER A 179 32.95 19.43 1.44
CA SER A 179 33.74 19.32 0.20
C SER A 179 34.61 18.06 0.22
N GLU A 180 35.14 17.64 -0.92
CA GLU A 180 36.01 16.45 -0.97
C GLU A 180 37.29 16.67 -0.14
N GLU A 181 37.83 17.87 -0.11
CA GLU A 181 39.01 18.21 0.71
C GLU A 181 38.69 18.06 2.21
N GLU A 182 37.48 18.50 2.63
CA GLU A 182 37.01 18.34 4.02
C GLU A 182 36.76 16.84 4.33
N PHE A 183 36.28 16.05 3.35
CA PHE A 183 36.13 14.60 3.53
C PHE A 183 37.48 13.90 3.76
N ASP A 184 38.54 14.27 3.02
CA ASP A 184 39.88 13.72 3.20
C ASP A 184 40.48 14.11 4.56
N GLU A 185 40.22 15.33 5.04
CA GLU A 185 40.66 15.76 6.37
C GLU A 185 39.85 15.06 7.49
N ALA A 186 38.56 14.95 7.31
CA ALA A 186 37.66 14.27 8.28
C ALA A 186 38.03 12.79 8.40
N GLU A 187 38.33 12.10 7.30
CA GLU A 187 38.77 10.72 7.30
C GLU A 187 40.04 10.55 8.15
N LYS A 188 41.09 11.38 7.89
CA LYS A 188 42.34 11.35 8.66
C LYS A 188 42.10 11.59 10.15
N LYS A 189 41.20 12.53 10.51
CA LYS A 189 40.85 12.80 11.92
C LYS A 189 40.16 11.59 12.55
N VAL A 190 39.18 10.99 11.84
CA VAL A 190 38.45 9.80 12.29
C VAL A 190 39.39 8.60 12.47
N GLU A 191 40.35 8.41 11.56
CA GLU A 191 41.38 7.36 11.72
C GLU A 191 42.29 7.58 12.93
N ILE A 192 42.72 8.81 13.18
CA ILE A 192 43.53 9.14 14.38
C ILE A 192 42.73 8.84 15.64
N ILE A 193 41.45 9.26 15.70
CA ILE A 193 40.56 9.00 16.82
C ILE A 193 40.37 7.51 17.03
N ARG A 194 40.15 6.76 15.94
CA ARG A 194 40.03 5.31 15.99
C ARG A 194 41.28 4.65 16.60
N LYS A 195 42.48 5.08 16.23
CA LYS A 195 43.74 4.58 16.79
C LYS A 195 43.87 4.88 18.29
N LYS A 196 43.37 6.04 18.77
CA LYS A 196 43.32 6.39 20.19
C LYS A 196 42.41 5.42 20.97
N ILE A 197 41.19 5.19 20.43
CA ILE A 197 40.22 4.26 21.04
C ILE A 197 40.81 2.84 21.14
N LEU A 198 41.44 2.35 20.05
CA LEU A 198 42.06 1.03 20.03
C LEU A 198 43.26 0.89 20.98
N LYS A 199 43.88 2.00 21.40
CA LYS A 199 44.92 2.05 22.42
C LYS A 199 44.36 2.16 23.85
N GLY A 200 43.03 2.19 24.01
CA GLY A 200 42.36 2.17 25.32
C GLY A 200 41.82 3.53 25.79
N GLU A 201 41.86 4.57 24.95
CA GLU A 201 41.18 5.81 25.32
C GLU A 201 39.65 5.60 25.30
N ASP A 202 38.96 6.20 26.27
CA ASP A 202 37.52 6.04 26.44
C ASP A 202 36.73 6.65 25.29
N PHE A 203 35.87 5.84 24.63
CA PHE A 203 35.06 6.26 23.50
C PHE A 203 34.15 7.46 23.82
N LYS A 204 33.48 7.45 24.97
CA LYS A 204 32.56 8.54 25.36
C LYS A 204 33.28 9.85 25.57
N THR A 205 34.47 9.80 26.15
CA THR A 205 35.31 10.96 26.34
C THR A 205 35.74 11.58 25.01
N LEU A 206 36.14 10.74 24.07
CA LEU A 206 36.49 11.20 22.72
C LEU A 206 35.27 11.72 21.94
N VAL A 207 34.10 11.11 22.09
CA VAL A 207 32.86 11.66 21.53
C VAL A 207 32.59 13.09 22.01
N ARG A 208 32.69 13.34 23.31
CA ARG A 208 32.45 14.67 23.90
C ARG A 208 33.40 15.76 23.43
N VAL A 209 34.65 15.37 23.13
CA VAL A 209 35.71 16.33 22.79
C VAL A 209 35.86 16.48 21.27
N GLU A 210 35.65 15.40 20.54
CA GLU A 210 36.03 15.31 19.11
C GLU A 210 34.82 15.21 18.17
N SER A 211 33.62 14.80 18.64
CA SER A 211 32.48 14.62 17.73
C SER A 211 31.84 15.96 17.34
N ASP A 212 31.46 16.08 16.08
CA ASP A 212 30.72 17.24 15.57
C ASP A 212 29.19 17.07 15.76
N ASP A 213 28.78 15.99 16.42
CA ASP A 213 27.39 15.75 16.81
C ASP A 213 27.12 16.24 18.22
N SER A 214 25.89 16.76 18.40
CA SER A 214 25.39 17.21 19.71
C SER A 214 24.77 16.09 20.56
N VAL A 215 24.68 14.86 20.03
CA VAL A 215 24.09 13.73 20.76
C VAL A 215 24.98 13.35 21.94
N GLN A 216 24.41 13.42 23.14
CA GLN A 216 25.13 13.13 24.37
C GLN A 216 25.76 11.73 24.36
N ASP A 217 27.07 11.66 24.54
CA ASP A 217 27.88 10.43 24.52
C ASP A 217 27.77 9.64 23.18
N GLY A 218 27.28 10.26 22.11
CA GLY A 218 27.08 9.64 20.79
C GLY A 218 26.07 8.50 20.79
N ASN A 219 25.22 8.38 21.80
CA ASN A 219 24.30 7.24 21.96
C ASN A 219 23.11 7.35 21.01
N LEU A 220 22.99 6.38 20.08
CA LEU A 220 21.88 6.30 19.12
C LEU A 220 20.71 5.44 19.62
N GLY A 221 20.86 4.78 20.76
CA GLY A 221 19.88 3.83 21.27
C GLY A 221 19.83 2.54 20.44
N THR A 222 18.70 1.84 20.56
CA THR A 222 18.45 0.57 19.85
C THR A 222 17.67 0.84 18.57
N PHE A 223 18.10 0.24 17.47
CA PHE A 223 17.43 0.38 16.17
C PHE A 223 17.49 -0.92 15.37
N GLY A 224 16.43 -1.15 14.55
CA GLY A 224 16.36 -2.22 13.56
C GLY A 224 16.81 -1.77 12.18
N ARG A 225 16.76 -2.67 11.21
CA ARG A 225 17.09 -2.37 9.81
C ARG A 225 16.10 -1.38 9.18
N GLY A 226 16.58 -0.59 8.22
CA GLY A 226 15.77 0.46 7.55
C GLY A 226 15.59 1.76 8.36
N LYS A 227 16.26 1.89 9.52
CA LYS A 227 16.18 3.09 10.38
C LYS A 227 17.34 4.05 10.19
N MET A 228 18.48 3.58 9.66
CA MET A 228 19.67 4.38 9.44
C MET A 228 20.02 4.46 7.97
N VAL A 229 20.90 5.39 7.59
CA VAL A 229 21.39 5.47 6.20
C VAL A 229 22.14 4.17 5.83
N PRO A 230 22.02 3.69 4.58
CA PRO A 230 22.45 2.34 4.18
C PRO A 230 23.90 2.00 4.54
N ALA A 231 24.84 2.93 4.35
CA ALA A 231 26.26 2.70 4.64
C ALA A 231 26.50 2.53 6.17
N PHE A 232 25.85 3.34 6.99
CA PHE A 232 25.92 3.25 8.44
C PHE A 232 25.28 1.94 8.94
N GLU A 233 24.08 1.64 8.45
CA GLU A 233 23.35 0.43 8.81
C GLU A 233 24.15 -0.83 8.50
N LYS A 234 24.65 -0.93 7.27
CA LYS A 234 25.49 -2.05 6.85
C LYS A 234 26.67 -2.26 7.79
N ALA A 235 27.36 -1.17 8.14
CA ALA A 235 28.51 -1.25 9.04
C ALA A 235 28.10 -1.66 10.46
N ALA A 236 27.06 -1.04 11.03
CA ALA A 236 26.60 -1.33 12.39
C ALA A 236 26.17 -2.80 12.57
N PHE A 237 25.45 -3.36 11.58
CA PHE A 237 24.99 -4.75 11.63
C PHE A 237 26.06 -5.79 11.28
N GLN A 238 27.26 -5.38 10.84
CA GLN A 238 28.41 -6.27 10.62
C GLN A 238 29.34 -6.37 11.84
N LEU A 239 29.26 -5.42 12.79
CA LEU A 239 30.11 -5.40 13.97
C LEU A 239 29.72 -6.48 14.99
N GLU A 240 30.68 -6.98 15.74
CA GLU A 240 30.43 -7.73 16.96
C GLU A 240 30.18 -6.80 18.15
N VAL A 241 29.52 -7.30 19.20
CA VAL A 241 29.29 -6.52 20.42
C VAL A 241 30.63 -6.13 21.05
N GLY A 242 30.80 -4.84 21.27
CA GLY A 242 32.05 -4.23 21.76
C GLY A 242 33.01 -3.81 20.65
N GLU A 243 32.72 -4.14 19.41
CA GLU A 243 33.60 -3.80 18.28
C GLU A 243 33.40 -2.34 17.81
N LEU A 244 34.53 -1.75 17.40
CA LEU A 244 34.59 -0.42 16.78
C LEU A 244 34.75 -0.54 15.26
N SER A 245 33.88 0.12 14.50
CA SER A 245 33.92 0.08 13.04
C SER A 245 35.23 0.63 12.46
N GLN A 246 35.49 0.32 11.20
CA GLN A 246 36.33 1.16 10.34
C GLN A 246 35.61 2.51 10.14
N PRO A 247 36.31 3.56 9.67
CA PRO A 247 35.65 4.79 9.24
C PRO A 247 34.55 4.51 8.20
N VAL A 248 33.36 5.01 8.43
CA VAL A 248 32.16 4.80 7.58
C VAL A 248 31.76 6.14 6.95
N ARG A 249 31.89 6.24 5.64
CA ARG A 249 31.48 7.43 4.89
C ARG A 249 29.98 7.39 4.60
N THR A 250 29.32 8.51 4.86
CA THR A 250 27.94 8.79 4.42
C THR A 250 27.93 10.11 3.65
N PRO A 251 26.81 10.57 3.07
CA PRO A 251 26.82 11.74 2.16
C PRO A 251 27.41 13.03 2.74
N PHE A 252 27.38 13.22 4.06
CA PHE A 252 27.77 14.49 4.70
C PHE A 252 28.76 14.32 5.87
N VAL A 253 29.12 13.08 6.23
CA VAL A 253 29.88 12.83 7.44
C VAL A 253 30.68 11.54 7.35
N TRP A 254 31.79 11.46 8.14
CA TRP A 254 32.46 10.22 8.50
C TRP A 254 32.06 9.81 9.90
N HIS A 255 31.82 8.51 10.08
CA HIS A 255 31.46 7.93 11.37
C HIS A 255 32.47 6.93 11.89
N LEU A 256 32.62 6.84 13.22
CA LEU A 256 33.07 5.66 13.94
C LEU A 256 31.88 5.13 14.74
N ILE A 257 31.59 3.84 14.61
CA ILE A 257 30.45 3.18 15.24
C ILE A 257 30.97 2.18 16.26
N LEU A 258 30.51 2.31 17.49
CA LEU A 258 30.76 1.32 18.55
C LEU A 258 29.48 0.54 18.82
N LEU A 259 29.49 -0.76 18.54
CA LEU A 259 28.34 -1.61 18.84
C LEU A 259 28.33 -1.98 20.32
N LYS A 260 27.24 -1.66 21.02
CA LYS A 260 27.10 -1.92 22.45
C LYS A 260 26.35 -3.21 22.76
N ASP A 261 25.33 -3.51 21.97
CA ASP A 261 24.47 -4.66 22.17
C ASP A 261 23.83 -5.09 20.85
N ARG A 262 23.46 -6.37 20.77
CA ARG A 262 22.74 -6.95 19.63
C ARG A 262 21.69 -7.92 20.13
N THR A 263 20.47 -7.75 19.65
CA THR A 263 19.41 -8.73 19.83
C THR A 263 19.15 -9.40 18.49
N GLU A 264 19.50 -10.68 18.39
CA GLU A 264 19.22 -11.45 17.19
C GLU A 264 17.71 -11.67 17.01
N GLY A 265 17.28 -11.66 15.76
CA GLY A 265 15.91 -12.01 15.43
C GLY A 265 15.60 -13.46 15.77
N GLN A 266 14.69 -13.67 16.72
CA GLN A 266 14.24 -14.99 17.13
C GLN A 266 13.01 -15.42 16.34
N LEU A 267 12.88 -16.72 16.08
CA LEU A 267 11.69 -17.28 15.48
C LEU A 267 10.51 -17.06 16.44
N ILE A 268 9.48 -16.34 15.99
CA ILE A 268 8.26 -16.09 16.75
C ILE A 268 7.49 -17.42 16.82
N PRO A 269 7.08 -17.92 18.00
CA PRO A 269 6.38 -19.17 18.12
C PRO A 269 5.11 -19.24 17.24
N PHE A 270 4.86 -20.42 16.67
CA PHE A 270 3.67 -20.63 15.81
C PHE A 270 2.37 -20.20 16.47
N GLU A 271 2.20 -20.49 17.76
CA GLU A 271 0.98 -20.15 18.51
C GLU A 271 0.68 -18.64 18.53
N GLU A 272 1.71 -17.79 18.49
CA GLU A 272 1.55 -16.34 18.41
C GLU A 272 1.19 -15.86 16.98
N MET A 273 1.61 -16.62 15.97
CA MET A 273 1.40 -16.30 14.56
C MET A 273 0.19 -16.99 13.94
N LYS A 274 -0.28 -18.08 14.51
CA LYS A 274 -1.35 -18.95 14.01
C LYS A 274 -2.54 -18.14 13.46
N ASN A 275 -3.16 -17.31 14.27
CA ASN A 275 -4.33 -16.55 13.88
C ASN A 275 -4.04 -15.53 12.75
N LYS A 276 -2.86 -14.90 12.78
CA LYS A 276 -2.43 -13.98 11.73
C LYS A 276 -2.24 -14.69 10.40
N ILE A 277 -1.61 -15.87 10.44
CA ILE A 277 -1.38 -16.71 9.27
C ILE A 277 -2.71 -17.20 8.70
N GLN A 278 -3.59 -17.75 9.54
CA GLN A 278 -4.90 -18.22 9.12
C GLN A 278 -5.72 -17.11 8.46
N ASN A 279 -5.79 -15.93 9.07
CA ASN A 279 -6.48 -14.78 8.51
C ASN A 279 -5.86 -14.34 7.17
N TYR A 280 -4.54 -14.23 7.11
CA TYR A 280 -3.83 -13.84 5.90
C TYR A 280 -4.08 -14.81 4.73
N LEU A 281 -3.94 -16.11 4.99
CA LEU A 281 -4.16 -17.13 3.96
C LEU A 281 -5.65 -17.24 3.57
N THR A 282 -6.57 -17.05 4.52
CA THR A 282 -8.01 -17.04 4.23
C THR A 282 -8.37 -15.87 3.32
N GLU A 283 -7.87 -14.66 3.60
CA GLU A 283 -8.12 -13.51 2.72
C GLU A 283 -7.52 -13.72 1.33
N ARG A 284 -6.32 -14.27 1.22
CA ARG A 284 -5.72 -14.62 -0.08
C ARG A 284 -6.53 -15.68 -0.84
N LYS A 285 -7.09 -16.65 -0.13
CA LYS A 285 -7.94 -17.68 -0.73
C LYS A 285 -9.25 -17.07 -1.25
N LYS A 286 -9.86 -16.16 -0.48
CA LYS A 286 -11.03 -15.39 -0.91
C LYS A 286 -10.74 -14.56 -2.17
N ASP A 287 -9.62 -13.83 -2.18
CA ASP A 287 -9.22 -13.05 -3.35
C ASP A 287 -9.11 -13.95 -4.58
N LYS A 288 -8.47 -15.11 -4.44
CA LYS A 288 -8.30 -16.07 -5.55
C LYS A 288 -9.64 -16.65 -6.06
N VAL A 289 -10.52 -17.07 -5.14
CA VAL A 289 -11.85 -17.59 -5.50
C VAL A 289 -12.65 -16.51 -6.22
N PHE A 290 -12.56 -15.27 -5.77
CA PHE A 290 -13.24 -14.15 -6.39
C PHE A 290 -12.65 -13.79 -7.77
N GLU A 291 -11.33 -13.85 -7.95
CA GLU A 291 -10.68 -13.68 -9.27
C GLU A 291 -11.14 -14.77 -10.26
N GLU A 292 -11.18 -16.03 -9.83
CA GLU A 292 -11.69 -17.15 -10.64
C GLU A 292 -13.16 -16.94 -11.06
N PHE A 293 -13.98 -16.41 -10.17
CA PHE A 293 -15.36 -16.04 -10.47
C PHE A 293 -15.44 -14.92 -11.51
N LEU A 294 -14.64 -13.83 -11.34
CA LEU A 294 -14.58 -12.74 -12.32
C LEU A 294 -14.11 -13.21 -13.70
N ASP A 295 -13.11 -14.07 -13.74
CA ASP A 295 -12.62 -14.65 -14.99
C ASP A 295 -13.71 -15.47 -15.67
N GLY A 296 -14.51 -16.19 -14.91
CA GLY A 296 -15.71 -16.88 -15.43
C GLY A 296 -16.70 -15.89 -16.07
N LEU A 297 -17.03 -14.80 -15.39
CA LEU A 297 -17.92 -13.76 -15.92
C LEU A 297 -17.37 -13.11 -17.21
N ARG A 298 -16.06 -12.84 -17.26
CA ARG A 298 -15.41 -12.28 -18.45
C ARG A 298 -15.44 -13.23 -19.64
N ASN A 299 -15.20 -14.53 -19.41
CA ASN A 299 -15.21 -15.56 -20.46
C ASN A 299 -16.61 -15.77 -21.06
N ASP A 300 -17.66 -15.58 -20.25
CA ASP A 300 -19.05 -15.74 -20.70
C ASP A 300 -19.62 -14.45 -21.30
N ALA A 301 -18.91 -13.33 -21.23
CA ALA A 301 -19.40 -12.03 -21.66
C ALA A 301 -18.99 -11.69 -23.10
N GLU A 302 -19.88 -11.01 -23.81
CA GLU A 302 -19.56 -10.33 -25.05
C GLU A 302 -19.05 -8.92 -24.75
N ILE A 303 -17.75 -8.68 -24.97
CA ILE A 303 -17.09 -7.39 -24.74
C ILE A 303 -16.55 -6.89 -26.08
N VAL A 304 -17.09 -5.78 -26.57
CA VAL A 304 -16.77 -5.23 -27.89
C VAL A 304 -16.53 -3.71 -27.78
N GLU A 305 -15.47 -3.24 -28.40
CA GLU A 305 -15.26 -1.81 -28.62
C GLU A 305 -16.18 -1.33 -29.75
N VAL A 306 -16.83 -0.20 -29.53
CA VAL A 306 -17.85 0.36 -30.45
C VAL A 306 -17.51 1.82 -30.71
N ASP A 307 -17.36 2.18 -31.98
CA ASP A 307 -17.25 3.59 -32.37
C ASP A 307 -18.60 4.29 -32.17
N GLU A 308 -18.63 5.36 -31.39
CA GLU A 308 -19.79 6.25 -31.35
C GLU A 308 -19.77 7.15 -32.61
N LYS A 309 -20.60 6.79 -33.61
CA LYS A 309 -20.81 7.63 -34.78
C LYS A 309 -21.86 8.68 -34.51
#